data_099180621ad7426af4501112f994afca
#
_entry.id   099180621ad7426af4501112f994afca
#
_cell.length_a   1.000
_cell.length_b   1.000
_cell.length_c   1.000
_cell.angle_alpha   90.00
_cell.angle_beta   90.00
_cell.angle_gamma   90.00
#
_symmetry.space_group_name_H-M   'P 1'
#
loop_
_entity.id
_entity.type
_entity.pdbx_description
1 polymer ?
#
loop_
_entity_poly.entity_id
_entity_poly.type
_entity_poly.pdbx_seq_one_letter_code
_entity_poly.pdbx_strand_id
1 'polypeptide(L)' 'MRQVDPWEKAADCERALRLTLDPLHRERLKDIREFWISLANARPFLSDRQFAKEAEAIGRIHARADWHGNIIR' A
#
# COMPACT_ATOMS: atom_id res chain seq x y z
N MET A 1 -20.06 -4.66 2.00
CA MET A 1 -18.74 -4.18 2.35
C MET A 1 -17.96 -3.80 1.16
N ARG A 2 -17.25 -2.68 1.24
CA ARG A 2 -16.51 -2.24 0.09
C ARG A 2 -15.17 -2.88 0.02
N GLN A 3 -14.75 -3.24 -1.16
CA GLN A 3 -13.41 -3.76 -1.33
C GLN A 3 -12.43 -2.62 -1.44
N VAL A 4 -11.20 -2.90 -1.07
CA VAL A 4 -10.15 -1.94 -1.19
C VAL A 4 -9.88 -1.67 -2.66
N ASP A 5 -9.64 -0.43 -2.99
CA ASP A 5 -9.26 -0.05 -4.34
C ASP A 5 -7.75 0.12 -4.37
N PRO A 6 -7.02 -0.80 -5.02
CA PRO A 6 -5.55 -0.73 -5.02
C PRO A 6 -5.01 0.54 -5.67
N TRP A 7 -5.72 1.07 -6.68
CA TRP A 7 -5.26 2.30 -7.31
C TRP A 7 -5.33 3.47 -6.35
N GLU A 8 -6.35 3.50 -5.52
CA GLU A 8 -6.49 4.53 -4.51
C GLU A 8 -5.37 4.42 -3.48
N LYS A 9 -5.05 3.19 -3.10
CA LYS A 9 -3.96 2.96 -2.14
C LYS A 9 -2.61 3.37 -2.73
N ALA A 10 -2.40 3.10 -4.01
CA ALA A 10 -1.17 3.52 -4.67
C ALA A 10 -1.07 5.05 -4.69
N ALA A 11 -2.19 5.72 -4.90
CA ALA A 11 -2.23 7.18 -4.88
C ALA A 11 -1.91 7.71 -3.49
N ASP A 12 -2.36 7.02 -2.44
CA ASP A 12 -2.02 7.40 -1.08
C ASP A 12 -0.52 7.35 -0.87
N CYS A 13 0.14 6.32 -1.41
CA CYS A 13 1.59 6.21 -1.30
C CYS A 13 2.28 7.37 -2.03
N GLU A 14 1.73 7.77 -3.17
CA GLU A 14 2.30 8.89 -3.91
C GLU A 14 2.21 10.18 -3.12
N ARG A 15 1.07 10.40 -2.48
CA ARG A 15 0.91 11.59 -1.66
C ARG A 15 1.87 11.60 -0.48
N ALA A 16 2.03 10.44 0.15
CA ALA A 16 2.95 10.31 1.27
C ALA A 16 4.39 10.56 0.83
N LEU A 17 4.73 10.09 -0.37
CA LEU A 17 6.07 10.29 -0.90
C LEU A 17 6.40 11.77 -1.04
N ARG A 18 5.43 12.59 -1.41
CA ARG A 18 5.67 14.02 -1.57
C ARG A 18 5.98 14.69 -0.24
N LEU A 19 5.51 14.10 0.86
CA LEU A 19 5.68 14.69 2.16
C LEU A 19 6.81 14.07 2.98
N THR A 20 7.43 13.04 2.46
CA THR A 20 8.42 12.29 3.21
C THR A 20 9.82 12.59 2.72
N LEU A 21 10.69 12.98 3.61
CA LEU A 21 12.05 13.30 3.24
C LEU A 21 13.03 12.19 3.58
N ASP A 22 12.68 11.33 4.50
CA ASP A 22 13.57 10.26 4.91
C ASP A 22 13.76 9.24 3.78
N PRO A 23 14.99 9.03 3.29
CA PRO A 23 15.21 8.16 2.15
C PRO A 23 14.76 6.72 2.37
N LEU A 24 14.93 6.21 3.56
CA LEU A 24 14.54 4.85 3.84
C LEU A 24 13.04 4.69 3.81
N HIS A 25 12.33 5.65 4.40
CA HIS A 25 10.89 5.63 4.39
C HIS A 25 10.35 5.79 2.97
N ARG A 26 11.02 6.62 2.17
CA ARG A 26 10.63 6.81 0.78
C ARG A 26 10.75 5.49 0.00
N GLU A 27 11.81 4.74 0.23
CA GLU A 27 11.98 3.45 -0.44
C GLU A 27 10.86 2.48 -0.07
N ARG A 28 10.47 2.46 1.19
CA ARG A 28 9.38 1.61 1.62
C ARG A 28 8.08 1.99 0.95
N LEU A 29 7.80 3.29 0.88
CA LEU A 29 6.57 3.74 0.24
C LEU A 29 6.54 3.39 -1.24
N LYS A 30 7.69 3.45 -1.91
CA LYS A 30 7.76 3.07 -3.32
C LYS A 30 7.45 1.59 -3.49
N ASP A 31 7.98 0.75 -2.62
CA ASP A 31 7.73 -0.68 -2.68
C ASP A 31 6.26 -0.99 -2.45
N ILE A 32 5.66 -0.34 -1.47
CA ILE A 32 4.26 -0.57 -1.16
C ILE A 32 3.39 -0.10 -2.31
N ARG A 33 3.73 1.03 -2.91
CA ARG A 33 3.00 1.51 -4.08
C ARG A 33 3.03 0.47 -5.19
N GLU A 34 4.20 -0.13 -5.43
CA GLU A 34 4.32 -1.16 -6.47
C GLU A 34 3.49 -2.39 -6.15
N PHE A 35 3.40 -2.76 -4.87
CA PHE A 35 2.55 -3.87 -4.47
C PHE A 35 1.09 -3.59 -4.82
N TRP A 36 0.62 -2.37 -4.53
CA TRP A 36 -0.76 -2.02 -4.82
C TRP A 36 -1.03 -1.99 -6.34
N ILE A 37 -0.08 -1.47 -7.11
CA ILE A 37 -0.22 -1.42 -8.56
C ILE A 37 -0.26 -2.84 -9.13
N SER A 38 0.61 -3.71 -8.63
CA SER A 38 0.62 -5.09 -9.08
C SER A 38 -0.69 -5.79 -8.79
N LEU A 39 -1.25 -5.53 -7.60
CA LEU A 39 -2.52 -6.11 -7.23
C LEU A 39 -3.63 -5.58 -8.14
N ALA A 40 -3.61 -4.30 -8.45
CA ALA A 40 -4.61 -3.70 -9.33
C ALA A 40 -4.57 -4.35 -10.71
N ASN A 41 -3.36 -4.57 -11.22
CA ASN A 41 -3.21 -5.20 -12.54
C ASN A 41 -3.60 -6.68 -12.53
N ALA A 42 -3.46 -7.34 -11.41
CA ALA A 42 -3.80 -8.75 -11.30
C ALA A 42 -5.29 -8.97 -11.02
N ARG A 43 -6.01 -7.91 -10.68
CA ARG A 43 -7.40 -8.04 -10.26
C ARG A 43 -8.26 -8.91 -11.18
N PRO A 44 -8.19 -8.78 -12.51
CA PRO A 44 -9.03 -9.58 -13.39
C PRO A 44 -8.72 -11.08 -13.32
N PHE A 45 -7.56 -11.45 -12.82
CA PHE A 45 -7.14 -12.85 -12.78
C PHE A 45 -7.31 -13.47 -11.39
N LEU A 46 -7.84 -12.73 -10.43
CA LEU A 46 -7.97 -13.23 -9.07
C LEU A 46 -9.43 -13.38 -8.68
N SER A 47 -9.72 -14.38 -7.87
CA SER A 47 -11.05 -14.50 -7.30
C SER A 47 -11.18 -13.40 -6.24
N ASP A 48 -12.40 -13.12 -5.82
CA ASP A 48 -12.63 -12.14 -4.78
C ASP A 48 -11.90 -12.49 -3.50
N ARG A 49 -11.87 -13.77 -3.18
CA ARG A 49 -11.17 -14.24 -1.98
C ARG A 49 -9.68 -14.04 -2.09
N GLN A 50 -9.10 -14.38 -3.24
CA GLN A 50 -7.67 -14.19 -3.44
C GLN A 50 -7.31 -12.71 -3.39
N PHE A 51 -8.13 -11.89 -4.03
CA PHE A 51 -7.89 -10.46 -4.03
C PHE A 51 -7.93 -9.92 -2.60
N ALA A 52 -8.93 -10.32 -1.83
CA ALA A 52 -9.07 -9.83 -0.45
C ALA A 52 -7.87 -10.23 0.41
N LYS A 53 -7.38 -11.44 0.22
CA LYS A 53 -6.22 -11.91 0.97
C LYS A 53 -4.99 -11.08 0.64
N GLU A 54 -4.76 -10.82 -0.64
CA GLU A 54 -3.61 -10.05 -1.06
C GLU A 54 -3.73 -8.60 -0.57
N ALA A 55 -4.90 -8.03 -0.70
CA ALA A 55 -5.13 -6.66 -0.26
C ALA A 55 -4.90 -6.53 1.25
N GLU A 56 -5.32 -7.52 2.00
CA GLU A 56 -5.13 -7.50 3.44
C GLU A 56 -3.65 -7.55 3.81
N ALA A 57 -2.90 -8.40 3.13
CA ALA A 57 -1.48 -8.54 3.40
C ALA A 57 -0.73 -7.24 3.09
N ILE A 58 -1.02 -6.63 1.95
CA ILE A 58 -0.38 -5.37 1.58
C ILE A 58 -0.81 -4.27 2.54
N GLY A 59 -2.08 -4.28 2.92
CA GLY A 59 -2.61 -3.30 3.85
C GLY A 59 -1.89 -3.30 5.19
N ARG A 60 -1.51 -4.48 5.66
CA ARG A 60 -0.76 -4.58 6.92
C ARG A 60 0.63 -3.96 6.79
N ILE A 61 1.29 -4.20 5.66
CA ILE A 61 2.59 -3.62 5.43
C ILE A 61 2.46 -2.10 5.32
N HIS A 62 1.44 -1.64 4.60
CA HIS A 62 1.20 -0.22 4.42
C HIS A 62 0.94 0.47 5.76
N ALA A 63 0.14 -0.15 6.61
CA ALA A 63 -0.16 0.41 7.91
C ALA A 63 1.10 0.54 8.76
N ARG A 64 1.98 -0.44 8.68
CA ARG A 64 3.23 -0.37 9.42
C ARG A 64 4.10 0.77 8.94
N ALA A 65 4.15 1.00 7.65
CA ALA A 65 4.94 2.09 7.10
C ALA A 65 4.41 3.43 7.59
N ASP A 66 3.09 3.58 7.64
CA ASP A 66 2.49 4.81 8.11
C ASP A 66 2.78 5.03 9.60
N TRP A 67 2.83 3.94 10.34
CA TRP A 67 3.06 4.04 11.76
C TRP A 67 4.48 4.41 12.11
N HIS A 68 5.38 4.12 11.20
CA HIS A 68 6.78 4.27 11.44
C HIS A 68 7.14 5.60 12.08
N GLY A 69 6.62 6.65 11.61
CA GLY A 69 6.98 7.95 12.15
C GLY A 69 6.30 8.30 13.44
N ASN A 70 5.29 7.58 13.82
CA ASN A 70 4.54 7.92 14.98
C ASN A 70 4.97 7.28 16.24
N ILE A 71 5.76 6.30 16.17
CA ILE A 71 6.14 5.63 17.30
C ILE A 71 7.09 6.29 18.13
N ILE A 72 7.59 7.27 17.72
CA ILE A 72 8.45 7.92 18.45
C ILE A 72 8.02 8.49 19.56
N ARG A 73 7.77 8.41 20.17
CA ARG A 73 7.34 9.02 21.17
C ARG A 73 7.49 8.70 22.07
#